data_7f363ff6215cda9771ba24dd0da90089
#
_entry.id   7f363ff6215cda9771ba24dd0da90089
#
_cell.length_a   1.000
_cell.length_b   1.000
_cell.length_c   1.000
_cell.angle_alpha   90.00
_cell.angle_beta   90.00
_cell.angle_gamma   90.00
#
_symmetry.space_group_name_H-M   'P 1'
#
loop_
_entity.id
_entity.type
_entity.pdbx_description
1 polymer ?
#
loop_
_entity_poly.entity_id
_entity_poly.type
_entity_poly.pdbx_seq_one_letter_code
_entity_poly.pdbx_strand_id
1 'polypeptide(L)'
;MESASAKTFQELGVWQKAHQFVLAVYHYSDYFPQKEVYSLTSQLRRAAVSIPASIAEAFKTTEQSDKARCLNVAQGSVEARLYYLILATDLGYGDNQQLLPQLEEVGRLLERYAVVMLDTEF
;
A
#
# COMPACT_ATOMS: atom_id res chain seq x y z
N MET A 1 4.76 -1.76 21.32
CA MET A 1 5.07 -1.39 19.97
C MET A 1 5.19 -2.62 19.08
N GLU A 2 4.31 -2.73 18.13
CA GLU A 2 4.27 -3.97 17.38
C GLU A 2 5.55 -4.19 16.56
N SER A 3 6.16 -3.13 16.00
CA SER A 3 7.37 -3.28 15.19
C SER A 3 8.55 -3.78 16.02
N ALA A 4 8.61 -3.43 17.32
CA ALA A 4 9.72 -3.83 18.18
C ALA A 4 9.67 -5.31 18.53
N SER A 5 8.48 -5.92 18.50
CA SER A 5 8.31 -7.32 18.87
C SER A 5 8.10 -8.24 17.67
N ALA A 6 7.93 -7.69 16.48
CA ALA A 6 7.64 -8.47 15.28
C ALA A 6 8.89 -9.23 14.84
N LYS A 7 8.74 -10.51 14.57
CA LYS A 7 9.82 -11.36 14.06
C LYS A 7 9.75 -11.51 12.56
N THR A 8 8.57 -11.35 11.98
CA THR A 8 8.38 -11.40 10.54
C THR A 8 7.53 -10.21 10.14
N PHE A 9 7.64 -9.79 8.87
CA PHE A 9 6.84 -8.65 8.42
C PHE A 9 5.35 -8.95 8.45
N GLN A 10 4.96 -10.22 8.36
CA GLN A 10 3.55 -10.60 8.40
C GLN A 10 2.90 -10.28 9.74
N GLU A 11 3.69 -10.09 10.78
CA GLU A 11 3.18 -9.73 12.10
C GLU A 11 2.91 -8.23 12.24
N LEU A 12 3.38 -7.42 11.31
CA LEU A 12 3.16 -5.98 11.37
C LEU A 12 1.73 -5.64 10.96
N GLY A 13 1.06 -4.86 11.80
CA GLY A 13 -0.31 -4.44 11.50
C GLY A 13 -0.41 -3.66 10.20
N VAL A 14 0.58 -2.78 9.94
CA VAL A 14 0.58 -2.00 8.71
C VAL A 14 0.68 -2.91 7.48
N TRP A 15 1.49 -3.97 7.57
CA TRP A 15 1.60 -4.91 6.46
C TRP A 15 0.28 -5.66 6.25
N GLN A 16 -0.33 -6.10 7.35
CA GLN A 16 -1.59 -6.85 7.26
C GLN A 16 -2.69 -6.01 6.61
N LYS A 17 -2.78 -4.75 6.98
CA LYS A 17 -3.77 -3.86 6.37
C LYS A 17 -3.47 -3.57 4.91
N ALA A 18 -2.18 -3.39 4.59
CA ALA A 18 -1.78 -3.19 3.20
C ALA A 18 -2.11 -4.41 2.35
N HIS A 19 -1.88 -5.60 2.88
CA HIS A 19 -2.18 -6.83 2.17
C HIS A 19 -3.69 -6.98 1.94
N GLN A 20 -4.49 -6.68 2.97
CA GLN A 20 -5.94 -6.72 2.83
C GLN A 20 -6.42 -5.74 1.75
N PHE A 21 -5.79 -4.57 1.68
CA PHE A 21 -6.11 -3.60 0.65
C PHE A 21 -5.81 -4.13 -0.74
N VAL A 22 -4.68 -4.83 -0.90
CA VAL A 22 -4.33 -5.46 -2.18
C VAL A 22 -5.41 -6.43 -2.62
N LEU A 23 -5.87 -7.29 -1.69
CA LEU A 23 -6.91 -8.25 -2.01
C LEU A 23 -8.20 -7.54 -2.43
N ALA A 24 -8.54 -6.46 -1.74
CA ALA A 24 -9.73 -5.68 -2.07
C ALA A 24 -9.60 -5.03 -3.46
N VAL A 25 -8.41 -4.55 -3.81
CA VAL A 25 -8.15 -3.96 -5.12
C VAL A 25 -8.32 -5.00 -6.23
N TYR A 26 -7.80 -6.20 -6.02
CA TYR A 26 -7.96 -7.27 -7.02
C TYR A 26 -9.43 -7.59 -7.24
N HIS A 27 -10.18 -7.69 -6.15
CA HIS A 27 -11.61 -7.97 -6.23
C HIS A 27 -12.35 -6.86 -6.98
N TYR A 28 -12.07 -5.62 -6.61
CA TYR A 28 -12.68 -4.45 -7.22
C TYR A 28 -12.37 -4.37 -8.72
N SER A 29 -11.11 -4.60 -9.10
CA SER A 29 -10.68 -4.45 -10.48
C SER A 29 -11.04 -5.64 -11.36
N ASP A 30 -11.54 -6.74 -10.79
CA ASP A 30 -12.02 -7.86 -11.60
C ASP A 30 -13.18 -7.44 -12.49
N TYR A 31 -13.90 -6.39 -12.14
CA TYR A 31 -15.05 -5.93 -12.89
C TYR A 31 -14.72 -4.83 -13.90
N PHE A 32 -13.43 -4.47 -14.00
CA PHE A 32 -13.00 -3.49 -15.00
C PHE A 32 -13.15 -4.07 -16.41
N PRO A 33 -13.39 -3.21 -17.41
CA PRO A 33 -13.49 -3.70 -18.80
C PRO A 33 -12.22 -4.41 -19.24
N GLN A 34 -12.40 -5.40 -20.10
CA GLN A 34 -11.29 -6.19 -20.64
C GLN A 34 -10.25 -5.30 -21.31
N LYS A 35 -10.68 -4.20 -21.92
CA LYS A 35 -9.76 -3.29 -22.60
C LYS A 35 -8.74 -2.63 -21.67
N GLU A 36 -9.01 -2.65 -20.35
CA GLU A 36 -8.11 -2.04 -19.37
C GLU A 36 -7.09 -3.02 -18.79
N VAL A 37 -7.13 -4.28 -19.22
CA VAL A 37 -6.32 -5.31 -18.56
C VAL A 37 -4.82 -4.99 -18.62
N TYR A 38 -4.35 -4.34 -19.66
CA TYR A 38 -2.94 -3.95 -19.78
C TYR A 38 -2.70 -2.48 -19.52
N SER A 39 -3.70 -1.76 -19.02
CA SER A 39 -3.53 -0.34 -18.68
C SER A 39 -3.99 -0.09 -17.25
N LEU A 40 -5.20 0.43 -17.03
CA LEU A 40 -5.63 0.83 -15.69
C LEU A 40 -5.64 -0.34 -14.71
N THR A 41 -6.16 -1.50 -15.12
CA THR A 41 -6.19 -2.67 -14.24
C THR A 41 -4.79 -3.04 -13.79
N SER A 42 -3.87 -3.15 -14.75
CA SER A 42 -2.49 -3.52 -14.46
C SER A 42 -1.80 -2.49 -13.58
N GLN A 43 -1.98 -1.20 -13.88
CA GLN A 43 -1.35 -0.13 -13.13
C GLN A 43 -1.85 -0.10 -11.68
N LEU A 44 -3.16 -0.21 -11.49
CA LEU A 44 -3.74 -0.18 -10.16
C LEU A 44 -3.25 -1.35 -9.32
N ARG A 45 -3.27 -2.56 -9.90
CA ARG A 45 -2.85 -3.76 -9.16
C ARG A 45 -1.37 -3.73 -8.82
N ARG A 46 -0.53 -3.36 -9.80
CA ARG A 46 0.91 -3.29 -9.57
C ARG A 46 1.23 -2.31 -8.47
N ALA A 47 0.58 -1.17 -8.53
CA ALA A 47 0.85 -0.13 -7.58
C ALA A 47 0.34 -0.52 -6.17
N ALA A 48 -0.81 -1.21 -6.07
CA ALA A 48 -1.30 -1.68 -4.78
C ALA A 48 -0.33 -2.69 -4.17
N VAL A 49 0.17 -3.63 -4.98
CA VAL A 49 1.11 -4.67 -4.52
C VAL A 49 2.40 -4.04 -4.01
N SER A 50 2.82 -2.90 -4.57
CA SER A 50 4.07 -2.28 -4.16
C SER A 50 4.03 -1.78 -2.70
N ILE A 51 2.85 -1.56 -2.13
CA ILE A 51 2.76 -1.11 -0.74
C ILE A 51 3.24 -2.19 0.23
N PRO A 52 2.61 -3.37 0.29
CA PRO A 52 3.10 -4.40 1.22
C PRO A 52 4.48 -4.93 0.83
N ALA A 53 4.81 -4.96 -0.46
CA ALA A 53 6.13 -5.41 -0.89
C ALA A 53 7.22 -4.49 -0.33
N SER A 54 7.02 -3.17 -0.40
CA SER A 54 8.00 -2.22 0.11
C SER A 54 8.08 -2.24 1.64
N ILE A 55 6.97 -2.46 2.32
CA ILE A 55 6.97 -2.60 3.78
C ILE A 55 7.80 -3.82 4.18
N ALA A 56 7.61 -4.94 3.48
CA ALA A 56 8.37 -6.16 3.76
C ALA A 56 9.86 -5.94 3.53
N GLU A 57 10.21 -5.23 2.45
CA GLU A 57 11.61 -4.94 2.16
C GLU A 57 12.21 -4.04 3.23
N ALA A 58 11.48 -3.00 3.65
CA ALA A 58 11.94 -2.11 4.71
C ALA A 58 12.18 -2.86 6.01
N PHE A 59 11.33 -3.82 6.32
CA PHE A 59 11.44 -4.60 7.55
C PHE A 59 12.75 -5.38 7.59
N LYS A 60 13.18 -5.92 6.46
CA LYS A 60 14.40 -6.73 6.40
C LYS A 60 15.66 -5.89 6.30
N THR A 61 15.55 -4.65 5.92
CA THR A 61 16.69 -3.78 5.67
C THR A 61 17.24 -3.25 6.99
N THR A 62 18.55 -3.26 7.14
CA THR A 62 19.21 -2.75 8.35
C THR A 62 19.74 -1.34 8.16
N GLU A 63 20.07 -0.97 6.92
CA GLU A 63 20.55 0.38 6.60
C GLU A 63 19.42 1.38 6.69
N GLN A 64 19.62 2.44 7.48
CA GLN A 64 18.57 3.41 7.73
C GLN A 64 18.16 4.15 6.44
N SER A 65 19.12 4.49 5.59
CA SER A 65 18.81 5.17 4.34
C SER A 65 18.02 4.28 3.37
N ASP A 66 18.35 2.99 3.32
CA ASP A 66 17.61 2.05 2.47
C ASP A 66 16.21 1.81 3.00
N LYS A 67 16.07 1.74 4.32
CA LYS A 67 14.77 1.61 4.96
C LYS A 67 13.89 2.81 4.63
N ALA A 68 14.46 4.01 4.71
CA ALA A 68 13.72 5.22 4.38
C ALA A 68 13.28 5.22 2.91
N ARG A 69 14.15 4.76 2.02
CA ARG A 69 13.82 4.68 0.60
C ARG A 69 12.64 3.74 0.35
N CYS A 70 12.67 2.56 1.00
CA CYS A 70 11.59 1.59 0.84
C CYS A 70 10.26 2.13 1.36
N LEU A 71 10.29 2.82 2.50
CA LEU A 71 9.06 3.38 3.07
C LEU A 71 8.55 4.55 2.24
N ASN A 72 9.44 5.33 1.63
CA ASN A 72 9.03 6.39 0.71
C ASN A 72 8.36 5.82 -0.53
N VAL A 73 8.85 4.69 -1.05
CA VAL A 73 8.20 4.04 -2.19
C VAL A 73 6.79 3.61 -1.81
N ALA A 74 6.63 3.03 -0.61
CA ALA A 74 5.31 2.61 -0.16
C ALA A 74 4.36 3.81 -0.04
N GLN A 75 4.83 4.92 0.52
CA GLN A 75 4.00 6.11 0.68
C GLN A 75 3.62 6.72 -0.67
N GLY A 76 4.55 6.75 -1.62
CA GLY A 76 4.25 7.21 -2.97
C GLY A 76 3.23 6.32 -3.65
N SER A 77 3.29 5.02 -3.38
CA SER A 77 2.32 4.08 -3.94
C SER A 77 0.91 4.32 -3.39
N VAL A 78 0.79 4.74 -2.14
CA VAL A 78 -0.52 5.10 -1.58
C VAL A 78 -1.14 6.26 -2.37
N GLU A 79 -0.34 7.29 -2.68
CA GLU A 79 -0.83 8.44 -3.43
C GLU A 79 -1.24 8.06 -4.85
N ALA A 80 -0.45 7.23 -5.51
CA ALA A 80 -0.77 6.80 -6.86
C ALA A 80 -2.09 6.02 -6.90
N ARG A 81 -2.34 5.21 -5.86
CA ARG A 81 -3.60 4.44 -5.77
C ARG A 81 -4.79 5.33 -5.69
N LEU A 82 -4.68 6.39 -4.90
CA LEU A 82 -5.79 7.33 -4.76
C LEU A 82 -6.18 7.87 -6.13
N TYR A 83 -5.21 8.25 -6.95
CA TYR A 83 -5.51 8.75 -8.28
C TYR A 83 -6.20 7.70 -9.14
N TYR A 84 -5.68 6.46 -9.13
CA TYR A 84 -6.27 5.41 -9.96
C TYR A 84 -7.70 5.09 -9.54
N LEU A 85 -8.00 5.15 -8.24
CA LEU A 85 -9.36 4.92 -7.77
C LEU A 85 -10.30 6.05 -8.20
N ILE A 86 -9.80 7.29 -8.16
CA ILE A 86 -10.58 8.43 -8.66
C ILE A 86 -10.88 8.25 -10.15
N LEU A 87 -9.85 7.91 -10.91
CA LEU A 87 -10.01 7.74 -12.35
C LEU A 87 -11.00 6.62 -12.69
N ALA A 88 -10.88 5.49 -12.00
CA ALA A 88 -11.79 4.37 -12.25
C ALA A 88 -13.24 4.75 -11.97
N THR A 89 -13.48 5.49 -10.90
CA THR A 89 -14.83 5.94 -10.57
C THR A 89 -15.35 6.90 -11.65
N ASP A 90 -14.50 7.84 -12.07
CA ASP A 90 -14.89 8.82 -13.08
C ASP A 90 -15.18 8.16 -14.43
N LEU A 91 -14.50 7.05 -14.72
CA LEU A 91 -14.76 6.30 -15.95
C LEU A 91 -15.96 5.36 -15.82
N GLY A 92 -16.55 5.28 -14.62
CA GLY A 92 -17.75 4.47 -14.42
C GLY A 92 -17.45 2.98 -14.21
N TYR A 93 -16.24 2.64 -13.82
CA TYR A 93 -15.85 1.23 -13.67
C TYR A 93 -16.23 0.63 -12.32
N GLY A 94 -16.64 1.44 -11.36
CA GLY A 94 -17.04 0.92 -10.07
C GLY A 94 -17.01 1.98 -8.99
N ASP A 95 -17.71 1.67 -7.88
CA ASP A 95 -17.76 2.55 -6.73
C ASP A 95 -16.58 2.25 -5.81
N ASN A 96 -15.82 3.28 -5.47
CA ASN A 96 -14.61 3.12 -4.65
C ASN A 96 -14.86 3.40 -3.17
N GLN A 97 -16.11 3.51 -2.73
CA GLN A 97 -16.41 3.95 -1.37
C GLN A 97 -15.85 3.03 -0.30
N GLN A 98 -15.74 1.74 -0.58
CA GLN A 98 -15.19 0.81 0.40
C GLN A 98 -13.66 0.81 0.41
N LEU A 99 -13.06 1.15 -0.72
CA LEU A 99 -11.60 1.13 -0.84
C LEU A 99 -10.94 2.36 -0.26
N LEU A 100 -11.59 3.52 -0.37
CA LEU A 100 -10.98 4.77 0.09
C LEU A 100 -10.66 4.76 1.59
N PRO A 101 -11.58 4.32 2.48
CA PRO A 101 -11.23 4.25 3.90
C PRO A 101 -10.09 3.27 4.19
N GLN A 102 -10.03 2.15 3.45
CA GLN A 102 -8.95 1.19 3.63
C GLN A 102 -7.61 1.79 3.24
N LEU A 103 -7.58 2.49 2.11
CA LEU A 103 -6.35 3.14 1.65
C LEU A 103 -5.91 4.21 2.64
N GLU A 104 -6.85 4.98 3.16
CA GLU A 104 -6.58 6.02 4.13
C GLU A 104 -5.98 5.43 5.41
N GLU A 105 -6.52 4.32 5.87
CA GLU A 105 -6.00 3.64 7.04
C GLU A 105 -4.57 3.15 6.81
N VAL A 106 -4.33 2.55 5.64
CA VAL A 106 -2.98 2.10 5.30
C VAL A 106 -2.01 3.27 5.31
N GLY A 107 -2.42 4.41 4.74
CA GLY A 107 -1.57 5.60 4.71
C GLY A 107 -1.21 6.09 6.10
N ARG A 108 -2.19 6.14 7.00
CA ARG A 108 -1.94 6.57 8.38
C ARG A 108 -1.02 5.62 9.13
N LEU A 109 -1.27 4.32 8.99
CA LEU A 109 -0.44 3.32 9.66
C LEU A 109 0.99 3.33 9.12
N LEU A 110 1.11 3.52 7.80
CA LEU A 110 2.43 3.56 7.17
C LEU A 110 3.22 4.78 7.63
N GLU A 111 2.56 5.93 7.71
CA GLU A 111 3.22 7.13 8.20
C GLU A 111 3.71 6.96 9.63
N ARG A 112 2.87 6.38 10.47
CA ARG A 112 3.23 6.13 11.87
C ARG A 112 4.38 5.13 11.97
N TYR A 113 4.33 4.07 11.18
CA TYR A 113 5.38 3.07 11.16
C TYR A 113 6.70 3.69 10.72
N ALA A 114 6.67 4.56 9.70
CA ALA A 114 7.87 5.21 9.22
C ALA A 114 8.49 6.09 10.30
N VAL A 115 7.67 6.84 11.04
CA VAL A 115 8.17 7.68 12.12
C VAL A 115 8.87 6.82 13.17
N VAL A 116 8.24 5.72 13.57
CA VAL A 116 8.82 4.85 14.60
C VAL A 116 10.15 4.25 14.11
N MET A 117 10.18 3.78 12.88
CA MET A 117 11.36 3.06 12.38
C MET A 117 12.51 3.98 12.02
N LEU A 118 12.23 5.22 11.63
CA LEU A 118 13.28 6.13 11.18
C LEU A 118 13.75 7.10 12.25
N ASP A 119 12.94 7.30 13.28
CA ASP A 119 13.29 8.25 14.36
C ASP A 119 13.88 7.56 15.57
N THR A 120 13.94 6.23 15.60
CA THR A 120 14.35 5.50 16.79
C THR A 120 15.81 5.70 17.16
N GLU A 121 16.62 6.20 16.24
CA GLU A 121 18.02 6.40 16.52
C GLU A 121 18.32 7.72 17.23
N PHE A 122 17.29 8.51 17.43
CA PHE A 122 17.44 9.75 18.18
C PHE A 122 16.89 9.59 19.58
#